data_b466bb60e99f8bce8566cfd6cd3254cd
#
_entry.id   b466bb60e99f8bce8566cfd6cd3254cd
#
_cell.length_a   1.000
_cell.length_b   1.000
_cell.length_c   1.000
_cell.angle_alpha   90.00
_cell.angle_beta   90.00
_cell.angle_gamma   90.00
#
_symmetry.space_group_name_H-M   'P 1'
#
loop_
_entity.id
_entity.type
_entity.pdbx_description
1 polymer ?
#
loop_
_entity_poly.entity_id
_entity_poly.type
_entity_poly.pdbx_seq_one_letter_code
_entity_poly.pdbx_strand_id
1 'polypeptide(L)'
;SSHGLALKRVDGVHFDIAIFTNVYEEHLDFHGTMEHLMASKAKLFTLIDEKGYAILNTDEVRFYNLVKDSIRCHLLTYGIEHKAHVMARNIQLFIDHSEFDLQIHDDLRHVSVPVLGRFNISNVLAVITSMLALEMPMDQVLESVGYIRGVDGRMELLEHPYPFTVIVDYCQHAKSFEKVFQFAKSVQTNGRIIAVFGAPGKKNYNKR
;
A
#
# COMPACT_ATOMS: atom_id res chain seq x y z
N SER A 1 2.82 5.31 13.37
CA SER A 1 3.85 5.99 12.56
C SER A 1 5.24 5.65 13.07
N SER A 2 6.29 5.79 12.23
CA SER A 2 7.68 5.55 12.65
C SER A 2 8.11 6.43 13.84
N HIS A 3 7.66 7.69 13.88
CA HIS A 3 7.88 8.58 15.03
C HIS A 3 7.18 8.06 16.29
N GLY A 4 5.92 7.60 16.19
CA GLY A 4 5.20 7.07 17.33
C GLY A 4 5.89 5.87 17.96
N LEU A 5 6.43 4.97 17.11
CA LEU A 5 7.17 3.79 17.53
C LEU A 5 8.56 4.17 18.10
N ALA A 6 9.28 5.10 17.44
CA ALA A 6 10.58 5.56 17.91
C ALA A 6 10.49 6.27 19.27
N LEU A 7 9.46 7.10 19.45
CA LEU A 7 9.19 7.88 20.65
C LEU A 7 8.35 7.14 21.70
N LYS A 8 8.15 5.84 21.54
CA LYS A 8 7.43 4.98 22.49
C LYS A 8 5.99 5.43 22.81
N ARG A 9 5.32 6.12 21.87
CA ARG A 9 3.96 6.64 22.07
C ARG A 9 2.88 5.55 22.09
N VAL A 10 3.23 4.35 21.68
CA VAL A 10 2.36 3.16 21.65
C VAL A 10 2.85 2.05 22.57
N ASP A 11 3.82 2.34 23.45
CA ASP A 11 4.25 1.38 24.46
C ASP A 11 3.06 1.02 25.36
N GLY A 12 2.92 -0.28 25.66
CA GLY A 12 1.79 -0.79 26.44
C GLY A 12 0.50 -1.05 25.64
N VAL A 13 0.50 -0.77 24.33
CA VAL A 13 -0.57 -1.22 23.43
C VAL A 13 -0.17 -2.58 22.86
N HIS A 14 -1.06 -3.56 22.99
CA HIS A 14 -0.95 -4.86 22.33
C HIS A 14 -1.80 -4.84 21.08
N PHE A 15 -1.24 -5.33 19.98
CA PHE A 15 -1.92 -5.34 18.69
C PHE A 15 -2.23 -6.78 18.29
N ASP A 16 -3.47 -7.03 17.88
CA ASP A 16 -3.86 -8.31 17.29
C ASP A 16 -3.32 -8.48 15.88
N ILE A 17 -3.27 -7.39 15.13
CA ILE A 17 -2.77 -7.38 13.75
C ILE A 17 -1.88 -6.16 13.52
N ALA A 18 -0.71 -6.38 12.94
CA ALA A 18 0.13 -5.30 12.44
C ALA A 18 0.44 -5.51 10.96
N ILE A 19 0.25 -4.44 10.18
CA ILE A 19 0.40 -4.47 8.72
C ILE A 19 1.56 -3.56 8.32
N PHE A 20 2.47 -4.07 7.49
CA PHE A 20 3.47 -3.27 6.83
C PHE A 20 3.15 -3.14 5.34
N THR A 21 2.97 -1.91 4.87
CA THR A 21 2.65 -1.64 3.47
C THR A 21 3.88 -1.29 2.66
N ASN A 22 4.61 -0.25 3.06
CA ASN A 22 5.81 0.20 2.35
C ASN A 22 6.69 1.12 3.22
N VAL A 23 7.89 1.42 2.71
CA VAL A 23 8.79 2.41 3.28
C VAL A 23 9.49 3.20 2.19
N TYR A 24 9.49 4.53 2.32
CA TYR A 24 10.18 5.46 1.45
C TYR A 24 11.15 6.31 2.26
N GLU A 25 12.05 7.01 1.58
CA GLU A 25 12.97 7.98 2.18
C GLU A 25 12.21 9.21 2.68
N GLU A 26 11.50 9.04 3.78
CA GLU A 26 10.75 10.08 4.47
C GLU A 26 11.25 10.21 5.91
N HIS A 27 11.15 11.43 6.45
CA HIS A 27 11.52 11.69 7.84
C HIS A 27 12.98 11.34 8.17
N LEU A 28 13.90 11.42 7.21
CA LEU A 28 15.32 11.21 7.44
C LEU A 28 15.96 12.35 8.27
N ASP A 29 15.32 13.52 8.31
CA ASP A 29 15.60 14.60 9.26
C ASP A 29 15.47 14.15 10.73
N PHE A 30 14.57 13.23 11.02
CA PHE A 30 14.37 12.64 12.34
C PHE A 30 15.13 11.32 12.52
N HIS A 31 15.07 10.41 11.56
CA HIS A 31 15.64 9.06 11.68
C HIS A 31 17.13 9.00 11.31
N GLY A 32 17.65 10.00 10.59
CA GLY A 32 19.02 10.05 10.09
C GLY A 32 19.27 9.14 8.89
N THR A 33 18.93 7.85 8.98
CA THR A 33 19.15 6.86 7.91
C THR A 33 17.92 5.99 7.65
N MET A 34 17.88 5.34 6.46
CA MET A 34 16.84 4.36 6.11
C MET A 34 16.84 3.15 7.04
N GLU A 35 18.02 2.73 7.51
CA GLU A 35 18.17 1.62 8.45
C GLU A 35 17.47 1.94 9.77
N HIS A 36 17.67 3.15 10.31
CA HIS A 36 17.00 3.60 11.53
C HIS A 36 15.50 3.76 11.33
N LEU A 37 15.07 4.26 10.18
CA LEU A 37 13.65 4.34 9.83
C LEU A 37 12.99 2.95 9.80
N MET A 38 13.62 1.99 9.10
CA MET A 38 13.13 0.62 9.03
C MET A 38 13.14 -0.07 10.39
N ALA A 39 14.22 0.07 11.17
CA ALA A 39 14.29 -0.47 12.53
C ALA A 39 13.20 0.12 13.44
N SER A 40 12.88 1.41 13.30
CA SER A 40 11.80 2.04 14.05
C SER A 40 10.43 1.47 13.67
N LYS A 41 10.19 1.22 12.37
CA LYS A 41 8.95 0.56 11.91
C LYS A 41 8.87 -0.90 12.37
N ALA A 42 10.00 -1.62 12.38
CA ALA A 42 10.09 -3.01 12.81
C ALA A 42 9.65 -3.23 14.28
N LYS A 43 9.80 -2.21 15.14
CA LYS A 43 9.32 -2.26 16.53
C LYS A 43 7.83 -2.58 16.64
N LEU A 44 7.00 -2.22 15.64
CA LEU A 44 5.57 -2.55 15.65
C LEU A 44 5.34 -4.06 15.83
N PHE A 45 6.17 -4.87 15.20
CA PHE A 45 6.02 -6.33 15.22
C PHE A 45 6.43 -6.97 16.55
N THR A 46 7.13 -6.24 17.42
CA THR A 46 7.41 -6.70 18.79
C THR A 46 6.26 -6.40 19.77
N LEU A 47 5.24 -5.66 19.33
CA LEU A 47 4.06 -5.29 20.11
C LEU A 47 2.83 -6.16 19.77
N ILE A 48 3.00 -7.17 18.93
CA ILE A 48 1.94 -8.11 18.57
C ILE A 48 1.99 -9.27 19.55
N ASP A 49 0.82 -9.69 20.04
CA ASP A 49 0.70 -10.89 20.85
C ASP A 49 1.03 -12.15 20.03
N GLU A 50 1.50 -13.20 20.70
CA GLU A 50 1.92 -14.44 20.01
C GLU A 50 0.80 -15.09 19.18
N LYS A 51 -0.46 -14.85 19.55
CA LYS A 51 -1.65 -15.31 18.80
C LYS A 51 -2.10 -14.34 17.70
N GLY A 52 -1.46 -13.17 17.61
CA GLY A 52 -1.79 -12.16 16.60
C GLY A 52 -1.15 -12.43 15.26
N TYR A 53 -1.28 -11.47 14.35
CA TYR A 53 -0.81 -11.59 12.97
C TYR A 53 0.10 -10.43 12.56
N ALA A 54 1.27 -10.76 12.04
CA ALA A 54 2.10 -9.85 11.28
C ALA A 54 1.79 -10.01 9.79
N ILE A 55 1.46 -8.92 9.11
CA ILE A 55 1.15 -8.92 7.68
C ILE A 55 2.19 -8.08 6.95
N LEU A 56 2.99 -8.72 6.09
CA LEU A 56 4.11 -8.10 5.41
C LEU A 56 3.94 -8.07 3.90
N ASN A 57 4.33 -6.95 3.30
CA ASN A 57 4.49 -6.82 1.86
C ASN A 57 5.82 -7.43 1.41
N THR A 58 5.78 -8.51 0.61
CA THR A 58 6.99 -9.15 0.10
C THR A 58 7.71 -8.35 -0.99
N ASP A 59 7.01 -7.41 -1.63
CA ASP A 59 7.61 -6.54 -2.63
C ASP A 59 8.53 -5.49 -2.00
N GLU A 60 8.40 -5.23 -0.72
CA GLU A 60 9.33 -4.43 0.09
C GLU A 60 10.47 -5.30 0.64
N VAL A 61 11.24 -5.90 -0.26
CA VAL A 61 12.23 -6.96 -0.01
C VAL A 61 13.18 -6.63 1.15
N ARG A 62 13.69 -5.39 1.22
CA ARG A 62 14.63 -4.97 2.28
C ARG A 62 13.99 -5.06 3.66
N PHE A 63 12.77 -4.56 3.81
CA PHE A 63 12.06 -4.59 5.08
C PHE A 63 11.58 -6.01 5.43
N TYR A 64 11.04 -6.73 4.46
CA TYR A 64 10.64 -8.13 4.64
C TYR A 64 11.79 -8.98 5.18
N ASN A 65 12.98 -8.93 4.54
CA ASN A 65 14.14 -9.67 4.99
C ASN A 65 14.69 -9.20 6.34
N LEU A 66 14.50 -7.93 6.71
CA LEU A 66 14.89 -7.41 8.01
C LEU A 66 14.09 -8.03 9.17
N VAL A 67 12.78 -8.30 8.96
CA VAL A 67 11.88 -8.62 10.07
C VAL A 67 11.37 -10.05 10.08
N LYS A 68 11.29 -10.75 8.95
CA LYS A 68 10.62 -12.05 8.81
C LYS A 68 11.06 -13.10 9.82
N ASP A 69 12.37 -13.18 10.09
CA ASP A 69 12.96 -14.19 10.98
C ASP A 69 12.83 -13.82 12.48
N SER A 70 12.43 -12.59 12.78
CA SER A 70 12.23 -12.08 14.14
C SER A 70 10.76 -12.12 14.59
N ILE A 71 9.82 -12.39 13.68
CA ILE A 71 8.40 -12.45 13.98
C ILE A 71 8.09 -13.71 14.78
N ARG A 72 7.40 -13.54 15.91
CA ARG A 72 7.03 -14.61 16.85
C ARG A 72 5.55 -14.98 16.80
N CYS A 73 4.73 -14.16 16.15
CA CYS A 73 3.29 -14.39 15.93
C CYS A 73 3.06 -15.05 14.56
N HIS A 74 1.80 -15.22 14.16
CA HIS A 74 1.46 -15.72 12.82
C HIS A 74 1.91 -14.74 11.75
N LEU A 75 2.61 -15.23 10.72
CA LEU A 75 3.05 -14.42 9.59
C LEU A 75 2.18 -14.71 8.37
N LEU A 76 1.51 -13.68 7.87
CA LEU A 76 0.90 -13.65 6.55
C LEU A 76 1.64 -12.64 5.66
N THR A 77 1.64 -12.91 4.37
CA THR A 77 2.32 -12.05 3.40
C THR A 77 1.43 -11.77 2.20
N TYR A 78 1.62 -10.60 1.60
CA TYR A 78 1.01 -10.25 0.34
C TYR A 78 2.03 -9.62 -0.59
N GLY A 79 1.77 -9.66 -1.89
CA GLY A 79 2.65 -9.06 -2.90
C GLY A 79 2.11 -9.19 -4.31
N ILE A 80 2.73 -8.47 -5.22
CA ILE A 80 2.44 -8.48 -6.67
C ILE A 80 3.60 -9.15 -7.42
N GLU A 81 4.83 -8.76 -7.09
CA GLU A 81 6.03 -9.19 -7.81
C GLU A 81 6.69 -10.42 -7.16
N HIS A 82 6.71 -10.48 -5.84
CA HIS A 82 7.35 -11.55 -5.09
C HIS A 82 6.35 -12.53 -4.51
N LYS A 83 6.75 -13.81 -4.40
CA LYS A 83 5.90 -14.87 -3.85
C LYS A 83 5.41 -14.52 -2.45
N ALA A 84 4.10 -14.65 -2.26
CA ALA A 84 3.40 -14.35 -1.02
C ALA A 84 2.21 -15.30 -0.81
N HIS A 85 1.57 -15.26 0.37
CA HIS A 85 0.35 -16.03 0.65
C HIS A 85 -0.85 -15.51 -0.14
N VAL A 86 -0.93 -14.18 -0.33
CA VAL A 86 -1.97 -13.49 -1.07
C VAL A 86 -1.33 -12.67 -2.18
N MET A 87 -1.69 -12.92 -3.43
CA MET A 87 -1.06 -12.27 -4.59
C MET A 87 -2.09 -11.75 -5.57
N ALA A 88 -1.74 -10.66 -6.27
CA ALA A 88 -2.44 -10.24 -7.47
C ALA A 88 -1.65 -10.65 -8.72
N ARG A 89 -2.35 -11.30 -9.66
CA ARG A 89 -1.84 -11.74 -10.96
C ARG A 89 -2.65 -11.08 -12.08
N ASN A 90 -2.13 -11.11 -13.29
CA ASN A 90 -2.85 -10.68 -14.51
C ASN A 90 -3.51 -9.30 -14.36
N ILE A 91 -2.80 -8.35 -13.74
CA ILE A 91 -3.33 -7.02 -13.42
C ILE A 91 -3.64 -6.25 -14.70
N GLN A 92 -4.87 -5.74 -14.80
CA GLN A 92 -5.33 -4.83 -15.82
C GLN A 92 -5.73 -3.50 -15.17
N LEU A 93 -5.24 -2.39 -15.72
CA LEU A 93 -5.53 -1.06 -15.21
C LEU A 93 -6.43 -0.32 -16.19
N PHE A 94 -7.53 0.20 -15.67
CA PHE A 94 -8.48 1.04 -16.39
C PHE A 94 -8.50 2.44 -15.79
N ILE A 95 -9.16 3.36 -16.47
CA ILE A 95 -9.20 4.76 -16.03
C ILE A 95 -10.01 4.97 -14.75
N ASP A 96 -10.96 4.09 -14.47
CA ASP A 96 -11.94 4.19 -13.40
C ASP A 96 -11.90 3.00 -12.41
N HIS A 97 -11.19 1.93 -12.76
CA HIS A 97 -11.06 0.74 -11.91
C HIS A 97 -9.78 -0.04 -12.21
N SER A 98 -9.56 -1.10 -11.47
CA SER A 98 -8.50 -2.09 -11.73
C SER A 98 -9.03 -3.50 -11.58
N GLU A 99 -8.54 -4.41 -12.41
CA GLU A 99 -8.87 -5.83 -12.36
C GLU A 99 -7.62 -6.67 -12.16
N PHE A 100 -7.76 -7.78 -11.46
CA PHE A 100 -6.68 -8.73 -11.26
C PHE A 100 -7.20 -10.10 -10.85
N ASP A 101 -6.38 -11.13 -11.02
CA ASP A 101 -6.64 -12.44 -10.46
C ASP A 101 -6.00 -12.52 -9.08
N LEU A 102 -6.83 -12.63 -8.03
CA LEU A 102 -6.41 -12.86 -6.66
C LEU A 102 -6.04 -14.33 -6.50
N GLN A 103 -4.81 -14.59 -6.12
CA GLN A 103 -4.32 -15.92 -5.79
C GLN A 103 -4.12 -16.05 -4.27
N ILE A 104 -4.80 -17.01 -3.65
CA ILE A 104 -4.60 -17.43 -2.26
C ILE A 104 -4.34 -18.94 -2.27
N HIS A 105 -3.10 -19.35 -2.01
CA HIS A 105 -2.66 -20.73 -2.21
C HIS A 105 -2.92 -21.18 -3.66
N ASP A 106 -3.76 -22.20 -3.86
CA ASP A 106 -4.15 -22.73 -5.17
C ASP A 106 -5.50 -22.16 -5.67
N ASP A 107 -6.19 -21.35 -4.85
CA ASP A 107 -7.45 -20.70 -5.23
C ASP A 107 -7.14 -19.41 -6.03
N LEU A 108 -7.79 -19.30 -7.18
CA LEU A 108 -7.65 -18.15 -8.09
C LEU A 108 -9.01 -17.57 -8.37
N ARG A 109 -9.20 -16.28 -8.08
CA ARG A 109 -10.46 -15.58 -8.23
C ARG A 109 -10.26 -14.26 -8.96
N HIS A 110 -11.08 -14.00 -9.96
CA HIS A 110 -11.10 -12.69 -10.62
C HIS A 110 -11.72 -11.63 -9.72
N VAL A 111 -11.06 -10.48 -9.60
CA VAL A 111 -11.46 -9.37 -8.73
C VAL A 111 -11.41 -8.07 -9.50
N SER A 112 -12.51 -7.32 -9.47
CA SER A 112 -12.59 -5.93 -9.96
C SER A 112 -12.78 -4.99 -8.78
N VAL A 113 -11.97 -3.93 -8.72
CA VAL A 113 -11.98 -2.96 -7.61
C VAL A 113 -11.96 -1.53 -8.15
N PRO A 114 -12.78 -0.61 -7.61
CA PRO A 114 -12.84 0.77 -8.06
C PRO A 114 -11.71 1.62 -7.48
N VAL A 115 -10.46 1.11 -7.61
CA VAL A 115 -9.26 1.84 -7.21
C VAL A 115 -8.26 1.88 -8.36
N LEU A 116 -7.47 2.93 -8.45
CA LEU A 116 -6.58 3.20 -9.57
C LEU A 116 -5.12 2.88 -9.22
N GLY A 117 -4.48 2.12 -10.11
CA GLY A 117 -3.04 1.88 -10.07
C GLY A 117 -2.59 0.72 -9.18
N ARG A 118 -1.46 0.11 -9.57
CA ARG A 118 -0.89 -1.08 -8.92
C ARG A 118 -0.64 -0.91 -7.42
N PHE A 119 -0.27 0.30 -6.98
CA PHE A 119 -0.02 0.56 -5.56
C PHE A 119 -1.31 0.50 -4.71
N ASN A 120 -2.48 0.85 -5.28
CA ASN A 120 -3.75 0.67 -4.61
C ASN A 120 -4.21 -0.79 -4.63
N ILE A 121 -3.89 -1.56 -5.68
CA ILE A 121 -4.05 -3.02 -5.64
C ILE A 121 -3.23 -3.62 -4.49
N SER A 122 -1.99 -3.18 -4.29
CA SER A 122 -1.17 -3.61 -3.14
C SER A 122 -1.84 -3.28 -1.79
N ASN A 123 -2.49 -2.11 -1.68
CA ASN A 123 -3.26 -1.76 -0.48
C ASN A 123 -4.50 -2.66 -0.31
N VAL A 124 -5.20 -2.99 -1.40
CA VAL A 124 -6.33 -3.94 -1.37
C VAL A 124 -5.86 -5.33 -0.94
N LEU A 125 -4.71 -5.81 -1.43
CA LEU A 125 -4.14 -7.08 -0.96
C LEU A 125 -3.84 -7.07 0.54
N ALA A 126 -3.35 -5.95 1.09
CA ALA A 126 -3.14 -5.81 2.53
C ALA A 126 -4.45 -5.93 3.31
N VAL A 127 -5.55 -5.32 2.81
CA VAL A 127 -6.89 -5.45 3.39
C VAL A 127 -7.39 -6.90 3.32
N ILE A 128 -7.34 -7.52 2.15
CA ILE A 128 -7.78 -8.93 1.96
C ILE A 128 -7.00 -9.86 2.91
N THR A 129 -5.67 -9.66 3.02
CA THR A 129 -4.83 -10.45 3.93
C THR A 129 -5.21 -10.25 5.40
N SER A 130 -5.63 -9.03 5.77
CA SER A 130 -6.12 -8.75 7.12
C SER A 130 -7.44 -9.44 7.41
N MET A 131 -8.34 -9.48 6.44
CA MET A 131 -9.62 -10.18 6.57
C MET A 131 -9.43 -11.70 6.63
N LEU A 132 -8.43 -12.23 5.90
CA LEU A 132 -8.01 -13.63 6.01
C LEU A 132 -7.49 -13.95 7.42
N ALA A 133 -6.69 -13.06 8.03
CA ALA A 133 -6.23 -13.19 9.40
C ALA A 133 -7.38 -13.19 10.43
N LEU A 134 -8.48 -12.50 10.13
CA LEU A 134 -9.70 -12.47 10.94
C LEU A 134 -10.67 -13.61 10.60
N GLU A 135 -10.27 -14.57 9.78
CA GLU A 135 -11.07 -15.73 9.37
C GLU A 135 -12.43 -15.33 8.73
N MET A 136 -12.49 -14.16 8.10
CA MET A 136 -13.71 -13.71 7.43
C MET A 136 -13.98 -14.54 6.16
N PRO A 137 -15.25 -14.88 5.87
CA PRO A 137 -15.60 -15.57 4.64
C PRO A 137 -15.15 -14.80 3.41
N MET A 138 -14.31 -15.42 2.57
CA MET A 138 -13.63 -14.74 1.46
C MET A 138 -14.63 -14.18 0.42
N ASP A 139 -15.77 -14.86 0.20
CA ASP A 139 -16.79 -14.37 -0.72
C ASP A 139 -17.36 -13.01 -0.27
N GLN A 140 -17.60 -12.83 1.03
CA GLN A 140 -18.04 -11.56 1.60
C GLN A 140 -16.95 -10.48 1.52
N VAL A 141 -15.68 -10.86 1.72
CA VAL A 141 -14.55 -9.96 1.58
C VAL A 141 -14.46 -9.45 0.14
N LEU A 142 -14.52 -10.35 -0.85
CA LEU A 142 -14.41 -9.99 -2.25
C LEU A 142 -15.60 -9.15 -2.74
N GLU A 143 -16.80 -9.45 -2.28
CA GLU A 143 -17.96 -8.59 -2.53
C GLU A 143 -17.72 -7.18 -1.96
N SER A 144 -17.24 -7.08 -0.73
CA SER A 144 -17.00 -5.80 -0.05
C SER A 144 -15.91 -4.97 -0.71
N VAL A 145 -14.82 -5.58 -1.20
CA VAL A 145 -13.75 -4.83 -1.88
C VAL A 145 -14.21 -4.25 -3.22
N GLY A 146 -15.22 -4.85 -3.87
CA GLY A 146 -15.86 -4.30 -5.06
C GLY A 146 -16.59 -2.96 -4.81
N TYR A 147 -16.92 -2.65 -3.56
CA TYR A 147 -17.60 -1.41 -3.15
C TYR A 147 -16.67 -0.42 -2.41
N ILE A 148 -15.37 -0.66 -2.39
CA ILE A 148 -14.42 0.28 -1.77
C ILE A 148 -14.56 1.64 -2.43
N ARG A 149 -14.87 2.66 -1.64
CA ARG A 149 -14.78 4.05 -2.09
C ARG A 149 -13.32 4.48 -1.96
N GLY A 150 -12.83 5.20 -2.97
CA GLY A 150 -11.53 5.86 -2.90
C GLY A 150 -11.44 6.81 -1.71
N VAL A 151 -10.24 7.28 -1.42
CA VAL A 151 -9.99 8.32 -0.43
C VAL A 151 -9.78 9.63 -1.17
N ASP A 152 -10.47 10.69 -0.74
CA ASP A 152 -10.33 12.02 -1.32
C ASP A 152 -8.86 12.44 -1.40
N GLY A 153 -8.45 12.92 -2.57
CA GLY A 153 -7.05 13.27 -2.84
C GLY A 153 -6.08 12.08 -2.96
N ARG A 154 -6.56 10.85 -3.14
CA ARG A 154 -5.75 9.65 -3.36
C ARG A 154 -6.16 8.95 -4.64
N MET A 155 -5.54 9.33 -5.76
CA MET A 155 -5.95 8.87 -7.10
C MET A 155 -7.46 9.10 -7.34
N GLU A 156 -7.97 10.19 -6.81
CA GLU A 156 -9.37 10.56 -6.90
C GLU A 156 -9.70 10.97 -8.33
N LEU A 157 -10.64 10.28 -8.93
CA LEU A 157 -11.19 10.62 -10.24
C LEU A 157 -12.32 11.63 -10.06
N LEU A 158 -12.12 12.85 -10.56
CA LEU A 158 -13.16 13.89 -10.47
C LEU A 158 -14.15 13.79 -11.63
N GLU A 159 -15.43 13.75 -11.29
CA GLU A 159 -16.51 13.83 -12.27
C GLU A 159 -16.68 15.26 -12.78
N HIS A 160 -16.74 15.43 -14.09
CA HIS A 160 -17.00 16.72 -14.73
C HIS A 160 -17.48 16.54 -16.19
N PRO A 161 -18.11 17.54 -16.80
CA PRO A 161 -18.70 17.41 -18.13
C PRO A 161 -17.73 17.57 -19.30
N TYR A 162 -16.43 17.78 -19.06
CA TYR A 162 -15.46 18.08 -20.10
C TYR A 162 -14.81 16.79 -20.67
N PRO A 163 -14.33 16.80 -21.92
CA PRO A 163 -13.77 15.62 -22.58
C PRO A 163 -12.29 15.35 -22.17
N PHE A 164 -11.96 15.43 -20.91
CA PHE A 164 -10.65 15.08 -20.36
C PHE A 164 -10.83 14.48 -18.97
N THR A 165 -9.86 13.72 -18.50
CA THR A 165 -9.87 13.11 -17.17
C THR A 165 -9.09 13.98 -16.18
N VAL A 166 -9.61 14.13 -14.98
CA VAL A 166 -8.95 14.81 -13.86
C VAL A 166 -8.72 13.81 -12.73
N ILE A 167 -7.46 13.64 -12.35
CA ILE A 167 -7.06 12.80 -11.21
C ILE A 167 -6.38 13.69 -10.18
N VAL A 168 -6.85 13.62 -8.93
CA VAL A 168 -6.25 14.33 -7.79
C VAL A 168 -5.51 13.33 -6.93
N ASP A 169 -4.23 13.62 -6.64
CA ASP A 169 -3.41 12.78 -5.75
C ASP A 169 -2.54 13.63 -4.83
N TYR A 170 -2.34 13.17 -3.62
CA TYR A 170 -1.52 13.82 -2.61
C TYR A 170 -0.03 13.38 -2.69
N CYS A 171 0.53 13.35 -3.88
CA CYS A 171 1.93 13.04 -4.11
C CYS A 171 2.84 14.04 -3.39
N GLN A 172 3.83 13.53 -2.65
CA GLN A 172 4.79 14.38 -1.91
C GLN A 172 6.26 14.06 -2.17
N HIS A 173 6.57 12.93 -2.78
CA HIS A 173 7.94 12.49 -3.04
C HIS A 173 8.06 11.84 -4.42
N ALA A 174 9.30 11.79 -4.95
CA ALA A 174 9.60 11.37 -6.32
C ALA A 174 8.96 10.01 -6.69
N LYS A 175 9.04 9.01 -5.81
CA LYS A 175 8.46 7.68 -6.06
C LYS A 175 6.92 7.69 -6.15
N SER A 176 6.23 8.58 -5.42
CA SER A 176 4.77 8.69 -5.56
C SER A 176 4.41 9.35 -6.89
N PHE A 177 5.11 10.40 -7.31
CA PHE A 177 4.94 10.98 -8.63
C PHE A 177 5.19 9.95 -9.75
N GLU A 178 6.29 9.19 -9.66
CA GLU A 178 6.61 8.14 -10.61
C GLU A 178 5.45 7.15 -10.78
N LYS A 179 4.89 6.63 -9.68
CA LYS A 179 3.77 5.68 -9.70
C LYS A 179 2.51 6.27 -10.33
N VAL A 180 2.17 7.52 -10.02
CA VAL A 180 1.01 8.21 -10.60
C VAL A 180 1.21 8.44 -12.08
N PHE A 181 2.39 8.89 -12.52
CA PHE A 181 2.69 9.07 -13.94
C PHE A 181 2.75 7.74 -14.71
N GLN A 182 3.28 6.67 -14.12
CA GLN A 182 3.24 5.34 -14.71
C GLN A 182 1.80 4.87 -14.94
N PHE A 183 0.93 5.04 -13.95
CA PHE A 183 -0.50 4.76 -14.10
C PHE A 183 -1.11 5.61 -15.22
N ALA A 184 -0.97 6.94 -15.17
CA ALA A 184 -1.54 7.84 -16.16
C ALA A 184 -1.11 7.48 -17.58
N LYS A 185 0.17 7.11 -17.79
CA LYS A 185 0.68 6.65 -19.08
C LYS A 185 0.09 5.30 -19.49
N SER A 186 -0.15 4.38 -18.54
CA SER A 186 -0.65 3.04 -18.87
C SER A 186 -2.10 3.04 -19.34
N VAL A 187 -2.90 4.01 -18.89
CA VAL A 187 -4.32 4.15 -19.25
C VAL A 187 -4.58 5.23 -20.32
N GLN A 188 -3.55 5.99 -20.67
CA GLN A 188 -3.68 7.02 -21.71
C GLN A 188 -3.83 6.39 -23.07
N THR A 189 -4.94 6.69 -23.76
CA THR A 189 -5.19 6.23 -25.14
C THR A 189 -4.86 7.30 -26.18
N ASN A 190 -5.18 8.57 -25.87
CA ASN A 190 -4.97 9.72 -26.76
C ASN A 190 -4.66 10.97 -25.94
N GLY A 191 -4.17 12.01 -26.63
CA GLY A 191 -3.94 13.33 -26.04
C GLY A 191 -2.61 13.45 -25.28
N ARG A 192 -2.57 14.29 -24.26
CA ARG A 192 -1.37 14.59 -23.46
C ARG A 192 -1.69 14.55 -21.97
N ILE A 193 -0.71 14.21 -21.17
CA ILE A 193 -0.77 14.32 -19.71
C ILE A 193 -0.32 15.73 -19.31
N ILE A 194 -1.14 16.43 -18.55
CA ILE A 194 -0.82 17.73 -17.97
C ILE A 194 -0.75 17.53 -16.46
N ALA A 195 0.40 17.86 -15.87
CA ALA A 195 0.60 17.78 -14.43
C ALA A 195 0.59 19.20 -13.83
N VAL A 196 -0.22 19.40 -12.79
CA VAL A 196 -0.25 20.63 -12.00
C VAL A 196 0.14 20.26 -10.58
N PHE A 197 1.27 20.75 -10.09
CA PHE A 197 1.74 20.46 -8.74
C PHE A 197 2.52 21.61 -8.15
N GLY A 198 2.62 21.62 -6.81
CA GLY A 198 3.44 22.55 -6.06
C GLY A 198 4.25 21.83 -4.99
N ALA A 199 5.35 22.40 -4.58
CA ALA A 199 6.14 21.90 -3.46
C ALA A 199 6.10 22.90 -2.31
N PRO A 200 5.75 22.47 -1.07
CA PRO A 200 5.85 23.33 0.09
C PRO A 200 7.32 23.73 0.33
N GLY A 201 7.55 25.03 0.46
CA GLY A 201 8.90 25.55 0.76
C GLY A 201 9.41 25.10 2.13
N LYS A 202 10.73 25.07 2.31
CA LYS A 202 11.41 24.88 3.61
C LYS A 202 11.32 23.48 4.26
N LYS A 203 10.74 22.48 3.63
CA LYS A 203 10.78 21.10 4.12
C LYS A 203 11.45 20.21 3.08
N ASN A 204 12.60 19.65 3.44
CA ASN A 204 13.37 18.68 2.67
C ASN A 204 13.74 19.15 1.24
N TYR A 205 14.97 19.64 1.07
CA TYR A 205 15.51 20.17 -0.21
C TYR A 205 15.51 19.14 -1.35
N ASN A 206 15.46 17.85 -1.04
CA ASN A 206 15.41 16.75 -2.03
C ASN A 206 14.00 16.51 -2.63
N LYS A 207 13.01 17.33 -2.24
CA LYS A 207 11.64 17.26 -2.80
C LYS A 207 11.41 18.23 -3.96
N ARG A 208 12.46 18.91 -4.45
CA ARG A 208 12.37 19.83 -5.59
C ARG A 208 12.81 19.18 -6.88
#